data_fdbb7f75147c407e74d200adf86e3387
#
_entry.id   fdbb7f75147c407e74d200adf86e3387
#
_cell.length_a   1.000
_cell.length_b   1.000
_cell.length_c   1.000
_cell.angle_alpha   90.00
_cell.angle_beta   90.00
_cell.angle_gamma   90.00
#
_symmetry.space_group_name_H-M   'P 1'
#
loop_
_entity.id
_entity.type
_entity.pdbx_description
1 polymer ?
#
loop_
_entity_poly.entity_id
_entity_poly.type
_entity_poly.pdbx_seq_one_letter_code
_entity_poly.pdbx_strand_id
1 'polypeptide(L)'
;MAFIDILGATHAYELTPPPASPSPVLVFVHGWLLSRNYWQPLIDTLTPDYQCLTYDLRGFGDSQTPIDKIQSRMESLDAKLSDADALKQVSSRYALAAYAEDLNLLLQQLGIDCAWLIGHSLGGSIALWGASMASDRVKGVICVNAGGGIYIKEEFERFRAVGQQLVKQRPRWLCYLPLLDLLLMRSQVARPIPRRWGRQRLIDFVAASPEAALGALLDSTTEAEVNRLPEVVSKLTQPVYFIAGANDKIMEPKYVRHLASFHPLFQGCDENVIEILDCGHLAMVEQPDQLEIQIRKILLSH
;
A
#
# COMPACT_ATOMS: atom_id res chain seq x y z
N MET A 1 11.70 7.27 -14.46
CA MET A 1 10.24 7.42 -14.28
C MET A 1 9.57 7.44 -15.64
N ALA A 2 8.54 6.63 -15.82
CA ALA A 2 7.71 6.55 -17.03
C ALA A 2 6.22 6.63 -16.65
N PHE A 3 5.36 6.80 -17.64
CA PHE A 3 3.91 6.84 -17.44
C PHE A 3 3.23 5.85 -18.38
N ILE A 4 2.15 5.25 -17.89
CA ILE A 4 1.32 4.30 -18.64
C ILE A 4 -0.16 4.57 -18.35
N ASP A 5 -1.01 4.46 -19.36
CA ASP A 5 -2.46 4.59 -19.20
C ASP A 5 -3.07 3.22 -18.91
N ILE A 6 -3.85 3.14 -17.84
CA ILE A 6 -4.59 1.95 -17.45
C ILE A 6 -6.03 2.38 -17.18
N LEU A 7 -6.95 1.90 -18.00
CA LEU A 7 -8.40 2.19 -17.90
C LEU A 7 -8.70 3.71 -17.86
N GLY A 8 -7.92 4.52 -18.61
CA GLY A 8 -8.07 5.97 -18.67
C GLY A 8 -7.50 6.72 -17.45
N ALA A 9 -6.72 6.05 -16.61
CA ALA A 9 -5.96 6.64 -15.53
C ALA A 9 -4.45 6.51 -15.78
N THR A 10 -3.75 7.65 -15.73
CA THR A 10 -2.28 7.66 -15.88
C THR A 10 -1.62 7.15 -14.62
N HIS A 11 -0.73 6.16 -14.76
CA HIS A 11 0.10 5.63 -13.69
C HIS A 11 1.56 5.97 -13.92
N ALA A 12 2.20 6.57 -12.93
CA ALA A 12 3.64 6.76 -12.89
C ALA A 12 4.30 5.48 -12.38
N TYR A 13 5.36 5.03 -13.06
CA TYR A 13 6.10 3.83 -12.66
C TYR A 13 7.59 3.95 -12.94
N GLU A 14 8.36 3.10 -12.29
CA GLU A 14 9.77 2.85 -12.53
C GLU A 14 10.02 1.36 -12.58
N LEU A 15 10.60 0.89 -13.68
CA LEU A 15 11.03 -0.48 -13.87
C LEU A 15 12.54 -0.48 -14.03
N THR A 16 13.24 -1.17 -13.14
CA THR A 16 14.71 -1.27 -13.22
C THR A 16 15.13 -2.19 -14.36
N PRO A 17 16.38 -2.10 -14.84
CA PRO A 17 16.90 -3.09 -15.77
C PRO A 17 16.81 -4.52 -15.22
N PRO A 18 16.63 -5.53 -16.07
CA PRO A 18 16.68 -6.92 -15.62
C PRO A 18 18.09 -7.29 -15.14
N PRO A 19 18.22 -8.13 -14.11
CA PRO A 19 19.52 -8.65 -13.65
C PRO A 19 20.11 -9.61 -14.67
N ALA A 20 21.39 -9.97 -14.47
CA ALA A 20 22.10 -10.91 -15.35
C ALA A 20 21.50 -12.33 -15.33
N SER A 21 20.95 -12.74 -14.19
CA SER A 21 20.29 -14.05 -14.03
C SER A 21 18.77 -13.88 -14.04
N PRO A 22 18.03 -14.77 -14.72
CA PRO A 22 16.57 -14.74 -14.68
C PRO A 22 16.03 -14.85 -13.26
N SER A 23 15.18 -13.91 -12.86
CA SER A 23 14.52 -13.88 -11.57
C SER A 23 13.11 -13.31 -11.72
N PRO A 24 12.17 -13.63 -10.83
CA PRO A 24 10.87 -12.98 -10.83
C PRO A 24 11.02 -11.46 -10.59
N VAL A 25 10.13 -10.69 -11.18
CA VAL A 25 10.08 -9.23 -10.96
C VAL A 25 9.49 -8.97 -9.58
N LEU A 26 10.15 -8.13 -8.79
CA LEU A 26 9.63 -7.66 -7.52
C LEU A 26 8.77 -6.42 -7.74
N VAL A 27 7.50 -6.50 -7.43
CA VAL A 27 6.50 -5.45 -7.67
C VAL A 27 6.09 -4.83 -6.34
N PHE A 28 6.37 -3.55 -6.16
CA PHE A 28 6.16 -2.85 -4.90
C PHE A 28 4.93 -1.97 -4.94
N VAL A 29 3.98 -2.22 -4.03
CA VAL A 29 2.69 -1.54 -3.92
C VAL A 29 2.66 -0.72 -2.63
N HIS A 30 2.58 0.61 -2.76
CA HIS A 30 2.60 1.52 -1.62
C HIS A 30 1.26 1.56 -0.86
N GLY A 31 1.29 2.12 0.36
CA GLY A 31 0.13 2.28 1.22
C GLY A 31 -0.69 3.55 0.97
N TRP A 32 -1.75 3.71 1.74
CA TRP A 32 -2.65 4.86 1.69
C TRP A 32 -1.92 6.18 1.97
N LEU A 33 -2.15 7.19 1.12
CA LEU A 33 -1.52 8.52 1.18
C LEU A 33 0.01 8.47 1.15
N LEU A 34 0.59 7.47 0.48
CA LEU A 34 2.02 7.35 0.19
C LEU A 34 2.24 7.41 -1.32
N SER A 35 3.49 7.19 -1.73
CA SER A 35 3.92 7.06 -3.12
C SER A 35 4.97 5.95 -3.28
N ARG A 36 5.33 5.61 -4.51
CA ARG A 36 6.39 4.64 -4.83
C ARG A 36 7.75 5.00 -4.23
N ASN A 37 7.99 6.30 -3.94
CA ASN A 37 9.28 6.78 -3.44
C ASN A 37 9.72 6.13 -2.12
N TYR A 38 8.78 5.64 -1.30
CA TYR A 38 9.12 4.99 -0.02
C TYR A 38 9.86 3.66 -0.20
N TRP A 39 9.80 3.06 -1.37
CA TRP A 39 10.48 1.82 -1.68
C TRP A 39 11.94 2.01 -2.10
N GLN A 40 12.38 3.28 -2.36
CA GLN A 40 13.71 3.56 -2.88
C GLN A 40 14.86 2.91 -2.08
N PRO A 41 14.86 2.92 -0.72
CA PRO A 41 15.93 2.27 0.03
C PRO A 41 16.07 0.77 -0.26
N LEU A 42 14.95 0.07 -0.51
CA LEU A 42 14.96 -1.34 -0.88
C LEU A 42 15.32 -1.56 -2.34
N ILE A 43 14.87 -0.69 -3.23
CA ILE A 43 15.21 -0.77 -4.65
C ILE A 43 16.72 -0.66 -4.85
N ASP A 44 17.38 0.26 -4.15
CA ASP A 44 18.83 0.48 -4.24
C ASP A 44 19.64 -0.78 -3.88
N THR A 45 19.12 -1.62 -2.98
CA THR A 45 19.81 -2.84 -2.51
C THR A 45 19.38 -4.11 -3.25
N LEU A 46 18.15 -4.17 -3.78
CA LEU A 46 17.61 -5.36 -4.44
C LEU A 46 17.91 -5.43 -5.94
N THR A 47 18.13 -4.27 -6.60
CA THR A 47 18.33 -4.20 -8.06
C THR A 47 19.55 -4.96 -8.60
N PRO A 48 20.62 -5.23 -7.85
CA PRO A 48 21.69 -6.09 -8.35
C PRO A 48 21.24 -7.51 -8.71
N ASP A 49 20.22 -8.03 -8.01
CA ASP A 49 19.79 -9.42 -8.11
C ASP A 49 18.38 -9.58 -8.68
N TYR A 50 17.54 -8.53 -8.62
CA TYR A 50 16.15 -8.58 -9.03
C TYR A 50 15.77 -7.39 -9.89
N GLN A 51 14.94 -7.62 -10.88
CA GLN A 51 14.22 -6.54 -11.54
C GLN A 51 13.12 -6.05 -10.61
N CYS A 52 13.03 -4.73 -10.40
CA CYS A 52 12.08 -4.12 -9.48
C CYS A 52 11.13 -3.18 -10.24
N LEU A 53 9.83 -3.33 -9.99
CA LEU A 53 8.79 -2.43 -10.45
C LEU A 53 8.21 -1.68 -9.26
N THR A 54 8.27 -0.36 -9.28
CA THR A 54 7.53 0.52 -8.37
C THR A 54 6.54 1.35 -9.16
N TYR A 55 5.38 1.61 -8.64
CA TYR A 55 4.37 2.46 -9.28
C TYR A 55 3.52 3.20 -8.25
N ASP A 56 2.92 4.29 -8.68
CA ASP A 56 1.97 5.02 -7.86
C ASP A 56 0.55 4.55 -8.16
N LEU A 57 -0.19 4.24 -7.11
CA LEU A 57 -1.61 3.91 -7.20
C LEU A 57 -2.40 5.09 -7.78
N ARG A 58 -3.45 4.80 -8.52
CA ARG A 58 -4.36 5.79 -9.10
C ARG A 58 -4.80 6.84 -8.08
N GLY A 59 -4.49 8.10 -8.37
CA GLY A 59 -4.81 9.24 -7.51
C GLY A 59 -3.80 9.54 -6.39
N PHE A 60 -2.67 8.82 -6.34
CA PHE A 60 -1.57 9.04 -5.40
C PHE A 60 -0.26 9.34 -6.14
N GLY A 61 0.72 9.88 -5.43
CA GLY A 61 2.03 10.20 -5.97
C GLY A 61 1.95 11.01 -7.27
N ASP A 62 2.64 10.58 -8.30
CA ASP A 62 2.60 11.17 -9.65
C ASP A 62 1.47 10.59 -10.54
N SER A 63 0.70 9.62 -10.05
CA SER A 63 -0.50 9.05 -10.70
C SER A 63 -1.77 9.84 -10.43
N GLN A 64 -1.64 11.11 -10.11
CA GLN A 64 -2.78 12.00 -9.83
C GLN A 64 -3.04 12.97 -10.97
N THR A 65 -4.26 13.48 -11.03
CA THR A 65 -4.61 14.53 -11.97
C THR A 65 -3.82 15.81 -11.65
N PRO A 66 -3.37 16.59 -12.66
CA PRO A 66 -2.68 17.84 -12.43
C PRO A 66 -3.40 18.76 -11.42
N ILE A 67 -2.59 19.45 -10.66
CA ILE A 67 -2.94 20.24 -9.48
C ILE A 67 -4.07 21.27 -9.73
N ASP A 68 -4.13 21.86 -10.92
CA ASP A 68 -5.12 22.86 -11.29
C ASP A 68 -6.56 22.32 -11.31
N LYS A 69 -6.71 21.00 -11.44
CA LYS A 69 -8.01 20.31 -11.40
C LYS A 69 -8.40 19.80 -10.00
N ILE A 70 -7.50 19.86 -9.02
CA ILE A 70 -7.79 19.33 -7.68
C ILE A 70 -8.75 20.23 -6.93
N GLN A 71 -8.63 21.55 -7.06
CA GLN A 71 -9.48 22.50 -6.32
C GLN A 71 -10.93 22.45 -6.80
N SER A 72 -11.15 22.40 -8.11
CA SER A 72 -12.50 22.21 -8.68
C SER A 72 -13.11 20.85 -8.33
N ARG A 73 -12.27 19.84 -8.12
CA ARG A 73 -12.69 18.51 -7.67
C ARG A 73 -13.03 18.45 -6.18
N MET A 74 -12.34 19.20 -5.33
CA MET A 74 -12.68 19.27 -3.90
C MET A 74 -14.07 19.88 -3.69
N GLU A 75 -14.37 20.99 -4.39
CA GLU A 75 -15.69 21.62 -4.35
C GLU A 75 -16.79 20.67 -4.85
N SER A 76 -16.50 19.91 -5.92
CA SER A 76 -17.43 18.90 -6.45
C SER A 76 -17.56 17.68 -5.53
N LEU A 77 -16.53 17.34 -4.76
CA LEU A 77 -16.56 16.23 -3.81
C LEU A 77 -17.39 16.57 -2.56
N ASP A 78 -17.27 17.79 -2.05
CA ASP A 78 -18.10 18.24 -0.93
C ASP A 78 -19.58 18.23 -1.28
N ALA A 79 -19.94 18.57 -2.53
CA ALA A 79 -21.30 18.42 -3.02
C ALA A 79 -21.74 16.94 -3.13
N LYS A 80 -20.85 16.05 -3.57
CA LYS A 80 -21.11 14.60 -3.70
C LYS A 80 -21.15 13.87 -2.35
N LEU A 81 -20.44 14.36 -1.33
CA LEU A 81 -20.47 13.77 0.01
C LEU A 81 -21.82 13.89 0.71
N SER A 82 -22.70 14.76 0.21
CA SER A 82 -24.10 14.86 0.65
C SER A 82 -25.02 13.85 -0.04
N ASP A 83 -24.54 13.19 -1.11
CA ASP A 83 -25.28 12.21 -1.89
C ASP A 83 -24.70 10.81 -1.68
N ALA A 84 -25.47 9.91 -1.06
CA ALA A 84 -25.06 8.56 -0.72
C ALA A 84 -24.72 7.70 -1.96
N ASP A 85 -25.41 7.91 -3.08
CA ASP A 85 -25.18 7.16 -4.32
C ASP A 85 -23.90 7.63 -5.02
N ALA A 86 -23.64 8.95 -5.02
CA ALA A 86 -22.39 9.49 -5.54
C ALA A 86 -21.18 9.05 -4.70
N LEU A 87 -21.33 8.98 -3.37
CA LEU A 87 -20.29 8.48 -2.46
C LEU A 87 -19.98 7.00 -2.74
N LYS A 88 -21.00 6.18 -2.96
CA LYS A 88 -20.86 4.77 -3.30
C LYS A 88 -20.13 4.57 -4.64
N GLN A 89 -20.43 5.42 -5.64
CA GLN A 89 -19.75 5.38 -6.94
C GLN A 89 -18.28 5.80 -6.84
N VAL A 90 -17.96 6.81 -6.02
CA VAL A 90 -16.56 7.20 -5.74
C VAL A 90 -15.83 6.07 -5.05
N SER A 91 -16.41 5.42 -4.04
CA SER A 91 -15.84 4.29 -3.33
C SER A 91 -15.51 3.15 -4.29
N SER A 92 -16.46 2.72 -5.13
CA SER A 92 -16.26 1.58 -6.04
C SER A 92 -15.09 1.74 -7.04
N ARG A 93 -14.77 2.99 -7.44
CA ARG A 93 -13.63 3.27 -8.34
C ARG A 93 -12.27 3.13 -7.66
N TYR A 94 -12.22 3.22 -6.35
CA TYR A 94 -11.00 3.15 -5.53
C TYR A 94 -11.03 1.97 -4.56
N ALA A 95 -11.86 0.96 -4.87
CA ALA A 95 -11.93 -0.31 -4.18
C ALA A 95 -10.61 -1.07 -4.32
N LEU A 96 -10.30 -1.93 -3.34
CA LEU A 96 -9.11 -2.79 -3.38
C LEU A 96 -9.07 -3.64 -4.65
N ALA A 97 -10.21 -4.20 -5.06
CA ALA A 97 -10.33 -4.98 -6.28
C ALA A 97 -10.06 -4.14 -7.54
N ALA A 98 -10.48 -2.86 -7.59
CA ALA A 98 -10.21 -1.97 -8.72
C ALA A 98 -8.72 -1.60 -8.82
N TYR A 99 -8.04 -1.36 -7.70
CA TYR A 99 -6.59 -1.19 -7.68
C TYR A 99 -5.83 -2.47 -8.07
N ALA A 100 -6.34 -3.63 -7.67
CA ALA A 100 -5.76 -4.91 -8.07
C ALA A 100 -5.93 -5.19 -9.57
N GLU A 101 -7.04 -4.76 -10.18
CA GLU A 101 -7.23 -4.79 -11.62
C GLU A 101 -6.22 -3.88 -12.34
N ASP A 102 -6.03 -2.62 -11.85
CA ASP A 102 -4.98 -1.74 -12.38
C ASP A 102 -3.59 -2.41 -12.33
N LEU A 103 -3.25 -3.04 -11.19
CA LEU A 103 -1.98 -3.75 -11.02
C LEU A 103 -1.84 -4.88 -12.05
N ASN A 104 -2.86 -5.70 -12.24
CA ASN A 104 -2.81 -6.82 -13.18
C ASN A 104 -2.68 -6.36 -14.63
N LEU A 105 -3.38 -5.29 -15.00
CA LEU A 105 -3.24 -4.66 -16.32
C LEU A 105 -1.85 -4.02 -16.51
N LEU A 106 -1.29 -3.42 -15.45
CA LEU A 106 0.07 -2.89 -15.47
C LEU A 106 1.09 -4.00 -15.77
N LEU A 107 1.01 -5.13 -15.04
CA LEU A 107 1.88 -6.29 -15.27
C LEU A 107 1.74 -6.81 -16.70
N GLN A 108 0.50 -6.92 -17.20
CA GLN A 108 0.22 -7.38 -18.55
C GLN A 108 0.82 -6.45 -19.62
N GLN A 109 0.61 -5.13 -19.49
CA GLN A 109 1.11 -4.15 -20.45
C GLN A 109 2.65 -4.04 -20.45
N LEU A 110 3.29 -4.29 -19.31
CA LEU A 110 4.75 -4.32 -19.17
C LEU A 110 5.37 -5.68 -19.54
N GLY A 111 4.56 -6.69 -19.90
CA GLY A 111 5.04 -8.03 -20.26
C GLY A 111 5.65 -8.78 -19.07
N ILE A 112 5.18 -8.53 -17.86
CA ILE A 112 5.65 -9.19 -16.64
C ILE A 112 4.79 -10.43 -16.38
N ASP A 113 5.35 -11.60 -16.65
CA ASP A 113 4.65 -12.89 -16.52
C ASP A 113 5.06 -13.69 -15.27
N CYS A 114 6.04 -13.19 -14.52
CA CYS A 114 6.53 -13.83 -13.30
C CYS A 114 6.87 -12.76 -12.26
N ALA A 115 6.04 -12.61 -11.23
CA ALA A 115 6.18 -11.54 -10.24
C ALA A 115 6.00 -12.03 -8.81
N TRP A 116 6.72 -11.40 -7.87
CA TRP A 116 6.39 -11.35 -6.45
C TRP A 116 5.80 -9.98 -6.11
N LEU A 117 4.65 -9.96 -5.45
CA LEU A 117 4.02 -8.72 -5.02
C LEU A 117 4.43 -8.38 -3.59
N ILE A 118 4.94 -7.18 -3.38
CA ILE A 118 5.39 -6.68 -2.07
C ILE A 118 4.56 -5.45 -1.75
N GLY A 119 3.59 -5.59 -0.84
CA GLY A 119 2.62 -4.55 -0.57
C GLY A 119 2.68 -4.02 0.86
N HIS A 120 2.70 -2.69 1.02
CA HIS A 120 2.69 -2.03 2.31
C HIS A 120 1.28 -1.56 2.68
N SER A 121 0.82 -1.90 3.90
CA SER A 121 -0.46 -1.42 4.44
C SER A 121 -1.62 -1.68 3.46
N LEU A 122 -2.33 -0.67 2.97
CA LEU A 122 -3.34 -0.78 1.90
C LEU A 122 -2.79 -1.54 0.68
N GLY A 123 -1.54 -1.29 0.29
CA GLY A 123 -0.87 -1.98 -0.82
C GLY A 123 -0.73 -3.48 -0.61
N GLY A 124 -0.64 -3.95 0.63
CA GLY A 124 -0.66 -5.38 0.96
C GLY A 124 -2.01 -6.02 0.65
N SER A 125 -3.11 -5.35 1.00
CA SER A 125 -4.45 -5.81 0.64
C SER A 125 -4.66 -5.83 -0.88
N ILE A 126 -4.15 -4.81 -1.60
CA ILE A 126 -4.17 -4.76 -3.06
C ILE A 126 -3.35 -5.92 -3.66
N ALA A 127 -2.17 -6.20 -3.11
CA ALA A 127 -1.32 -7.30 -3.56
C ALA A 127 -2.00 -8.69 -3.38
N LEU A 128 -2.70 -8.90 -2.26
CA LEU A 128 -3.48 -10.11 -2.02
C LEU A 128 -4.61 -10.28 -3.06
N TRP A 129 -5.37 -9.21 -3.32
CA TRP A 129 -6.38 -9.20 -4.37
C TRP A 129 -5.76 -9.43 -5.76
N GLY A 130 -4.63 -8.79 -6.07
CA GLY A 130 -3.89 -8.96 -7.33
C GLY A 130 -3.45 -10.40 -7.55
N ALA A 131 -2.92 -11.05 -6.53
CA ALA A 131 -2.53 -12.46 -6.57
C ALA A 131 -3.72 -13.40 -6.78
N SER A 132 -4.87 -13.08 -6.19
CA SER A 132 -6.12 -13.84 -6.39
C SER A 132 -6.65 -13.73 -7.83
N MET A 133 -6.43 -12.59 -8.50
CA MET A 133 -6.91 -12.33 -9.87
C MET A 133 -5.95 -12.84 -10.95
N ALA A 134 -4.64 -12.90 -10.66
CA ALA A 134 -3.57 -13.25 -11.61
C ALA A 134 -2.66 -14.35 -11.05
N SER A 135 -3.26 -15.46 -10.64
CA SER A 135 -2.58 -16.59 -10.01
C SER A 135 -1.52 -17.27 -10.90
N ASP A 136 -1.61 -17.15 -12.20
CA ASP A 136 -0.65 -17.64 -13.17
C ASP A 136 0.65 -16.80 -13.21
N ARG A 137 0.56 -15.50 -12.99
CA ARG A 137 1.69 -14.54 -13.02
C ARG A 137 2.33 -14.32 -11.67
N VAL A 138 1.53 -14.34 -10.60
CA VAL A 138 2.00 -14.03 -9.24
C VAL A 138 2.51 -15.29 -8.57
N LYS A 139 3.79 -15.31 -8.23
CA LYS A 139 4.47 -16.44 -7.58
C LYS A 139 4.36 -16.42 -6.07
N GLY A 140 4.14 -15.25 -5.48
CA GLY A 140 3.94 -15.09 -4.05
C GLY A 140 3.68 -13.64 -3.66
N VAL A 141 3.29 -13.45 -2.41
CA VAL A 141 2.97 -12.13 -1.84
C VAL A 141 3.73 -11.93 -0.54
N ILE A 142 4.28 -10.73 -0.35
CA ILE A 142 4.85 -10.28 0.91
C ILE A 142 4.08 -9.04 1.36
N CYS A 143 3.33 -9.18 2.44
CA CYS A 143 2.58 -8.11 3.08
C CYS A 143 3.46 -7.43 4.13
N VAL A 144 3.73 -6.14 3.98
CA VAL A 144 4.54 -5.35 4.92
C VAL A 144 3.61 -4.44 5.72
N ASN A 145 3.56 -4.60 7.04
CA ASN A 145 2.68 -3.83 7.91
C ASN A 145 1.21 -3.81 7.42
N ALA A 146 0.71 -4.94 6.96
CA ALA A 146 -0.61 -5.09 6.37
C ALA A 146 -1.38 -6.26 7.01
N GLY A 147 -2.48 -5.95 7.69
CA GLY A 147 -3.32 -6.91 8.41
C GLY A 147 -4.78 -6.92 7.94
N GLY A 148 -5.07 -6.34 6.78
CA GLY A 148 -6.39 -6.36 6.15
C GLY A 148 -7.43 -5.45 6.77
N GLY A 149 -7.19 -4.89 7.95
CA GLY A 149 -8.11 -3.97 8.61
C GLY A 149 -8.04 -4.04 10.14
N ILE A 150 -8.90 -3.27 10.77
CA ILE A 150 -9.11 -3.26 12.22
C ILE A 150 -10.39 -4.06 12.48
N TYR A 151 -10.29 -5.19 13.17
CA TYR A 151 -11.41 -6.11 13.39
C TYR A 151 -12.26 -5.77 14.61
N ILE A 152 -11.89 -4.75 15.38
CA ILE A 152 -12.68 -4.25 16.52
C ILE A 152 -13.54 -3.08 16.03
N LYS A 153 -14.85 -3.21 16.11
CA LYS A 153 -15.82 -2.27 15.52
C LYS A 153 -15.61 -0.82 15.96
N GLU A 154 -15.42 -0.58 17.26
CA GLU A 154 -15.25 0.76 17.81
C GLU A 154 -13.95 1.42 17.34
N GLU A 155 -12.85 0.66 17.27
CA GLU A 155 -11.56 1.15 16.75
C GLU A 155 -11.65 1.42 15.26
N PHE A 156 -12.36 0.57 14.52
CA PHE A 156 -12.62 0.69 13.10
C PHE A 156 -13.42 1.96 12.76
N GLU A 157 -14.54 2.19 13.44
CA GLU A 157 -15.37 3.40 13.24
C GLU A 157 -14.59 4.66 13.58
N ARG A 158 -13.79 4.63 14.65
CA ARG A 158 -12.91 5.75 15.02
C ARG A 158 -11.83 6.00 13.96
N PHE A 159 -11.17 4.96 13.48
CA PHE A 159 -10.16 5.09 12.42
C PHE A 159 -10.76 5.70 11.15
N ARG A 160 -11.93 5.23 10.74
CA ARG A 160 -12.66 5.73 9.58
C ARG A 160 -13.05 7.21 9.73
N ALA A 161 -13.61 7.60 10.89
CA ALA A 161 -14.01 8.97 11.15
C ALA A 161 -12.80 9.93 11.17
N VAL A 162 -11.71 9.56 11.84
CA VAL A 162 -10.46 10.34 11.86
C VAL A 162 -9.87 10.45 10.46
N GLY A 163 -9.82 9.36 9.70
CA GLY A 163 -9.32 9.35 8.32
C GLY A 163 -10.12 10.27 7.40
N GLN A 164 -11.45 10.25 7.48
CA GLN A 164 -12.31 11.17 6.71
C GLN A 164 -12.03 12.64 7.07
N GLN A 165 -11.90 12.94 8.36
CA GLN A 165 -11.60 14.29 8.82
C GLN A 165 -10.22 14.76 8.31
N LEU A 166 -9.23 13.89 8.36
CA LEU A 166 -7.88 14.16 7.83
C LEU A 166 -7.91 14.44 6.31
N VAL A 167 -8.66 13.66 5.55
CA VAL A 167 -8.80 13.89 4.09
C VAL A 167 -9.47 15.21 3.78
N LYS A 168 -10.49 15.61 4.55
CA LYS A 168 -11.19 16.88 4.36
C LYS A 168 -10.34 18.10 4.74
N GLN A 169 -9.49 17.99 5.76
CA GLN A 169 -8.73 19.08 6.34
C GLN A 169 -7.23 18.99 5.98
N ARG A 170 -6.90 19.02 4.69
CA ARG A 170 -5.51 18.99 4.21
C ARG A 170 -5.19 20.08 3.19
N PRO A 171 -5.33 21.35 3.57
CA PRO A 171 -4.99 22.44 2.69
C PRO A 171 -3.46 22.47 2.43
N ARG A 172 -3.08 22.92 1.25
CA ARG A 172 -1.66 22.97 0.80
C ARG A 172 -0.73 23.76 1.69
N TRP A 173 -1.24 24.77 2.39
CA TRP A 173 -0.41 25.56 3.29
C TRP A 173 0.15 24.75 4.47
N LEU A 174 -0.39 23.54 4.74
CA LEU A 174 0.20 22.63 5.73
C LEU A 174 1.68 22.32 5.43
N CYS A 175 2.09 22.28 4.15
CA CYS A 175 3.47 22.06 3.77
C CYS A 175 4.43 23.17 4.24
N TYR A 176 3.92 24.33 4.60
CA TYR A 176 4.69 25.46 5.10
C TYR A 176 4.73 25.53 6.62
N LEU A 177 3.97 24.70 7.32
CA LEU A 177 4.00 24.66 8.78
C LEU A 177 5.31 24.03 9.27
N PRO A 178 6.04 24.76 10.13
CA PRO A 178 7.28 24.21 10.68
C PRO A 178 6.98 23.00 11.56
N LEU A 179 7.84 21.98 11.46
CA LEU A 179 7.82 20.76 12.29
C LEU A 179 6.61 19.84 12.09
N LEU A 180 5.62 20.17 11.26
CA LEU A 180 4.47 19.30 10.99
C LEU A 180 4.92 17.98 10.33
N ASP A 181 5.94 18.06 9.48
CA ASP A 181 6.60 16.90 8.86
C ASP A 181 7.16 15.92 9.91
N LEU A 182 7.72 16.43 11.01
CA LEU A 182 8.24 15.61 12.10
C LEU A 182 7.11 14.99 12.94
N LEU A 183 6.04 15.73 13.21
CA LEU A 183 4.89 15.22 13.96
C LEU A 183 4.18 14.10 13.22
N LEU A 184 3.91 14.28 11.92
CA LEU A 184 3.28 13.26 11.08
C LEU A 184 4.13 11.99 11.01
N MET A 185 5.44 12.13 10.91
CA MET A 185 6.34 10.98 10.86
C MET A 185 6.44 10.27 12.21
N ARG A 186 6.57 11.03 13.30
CA ARG A 186 6.73 10.47 14.65
C ARG A 186 5.59 9.54 15.07
N SER A 187 4.38 9.78 14.56
CA SER A 187 3.22 8.91 14.84
C SER A 187 3.26 7.56 14.12
N GLN A 188 4.13 7.42 13.12
CA GLN A 188 4.16 6.24 12.23
C GLN A 188 5.42 5.39 12.39
N VAL A 189 6.44 5.88 13.08
CA VAL A 189 7.71 5.18 13.26
C VAL A 189 8.06 5.02 14.74
N ALA A 190 8.74 3.93 15.08
CA ALA A 190 9.28 3.69 16.42
C ALA A 190 10.61 4.42 16.64
N ARG A 191 11.44 4.50 15.58
CA ARG A 191 12.76 5.14 15.60
C ARG A 191 12.77 6.47 14.84
N PRO A 192 13.65 7.41 15.20
CA PRO A 192 13.89 8.60 14.38
C PRO A 192 14.44 8.21 13.01
N ILE A 193 13.88 8.78 11.96
CA ILE A 193 14.32 8.59 10.57
C ILE A 193 14.70 9.94 9.93
N PRO A 194 15.46 9.96 8.82
CA PRO A 194 15.84 11.18 8.13
C PRO A 194 14.62 12.06 7.79
N ARG A 195 14.73 13.35 8.07
CA ARG A 195 13.65 14.35 7.92
C ARG A 195 13.06 14.40 6.50
N ARG A 196 13.84 13.99 5.49
CA ARG A 196 13.34 13.89 4.09
C ARG A 196 12.07 13.05 3.98
N TRP A 197 11.95 11.98 4.79
CA TRP A 197 10.76 11.12 4.80
C TRP A 197 9.54 11.79 5.41
N GLY A 198 9.74 12.61 6.44
CA GLY A 198 8.67 13.45 7.01
C GLY A 198 8.16 14.47 6.00
N ARG A 199 9.06 15.11 5.25
CA ARG A 199 8.69 16.04 4.18
C ARG A 199 7.96 15.31 3.05
N GLN A 200 8.45 14.14 2.61
CA GLN A 200 7.78 13.33 1.60
C GLN A 200 6.38 12.94 2.07
N ARG A 201 6.24 12.51 3.32
CA ARG A 201 4.95 12.17 3.93
C ARG A 201 3.95 13.32 3.89
N LEU A 202 4.42 14.51 4.19
CA LEU A 202 3.57 15.71 4.17
C LEU A 202 3.16 16.07 2.74
N ILE A 203 4.09 15.98 1.78
CA ILE A 203 3.82 16.22 0.36
C ILE A 203 2.76 15.23 -0.16
N ASP A 204 2.97 13.93 0.03
CA ASP A 204 2.05 12.88 -0.44
C ASP A 204 0.67 13.01 0.22
N PHE A 205 0.65 13.34 1.52
CA PHE A 205 -0.58 13.59 2.27
C PHE A 205 -1.40 14.72 1.66
N VAL A 206 -0.77 15.83 1.33
CA VAL A 206 -1.46 17.02 0.78
C VAL A 206 -1.78 16.85 -0.70
N ALA A 207 -0.90 16.17 -1.45
CA ALA A 207 -0.99 16.06 -2.90
C ALA A 207 -2.00 14.99 -3.35
N ALA A 208 -2.23 13.93 -2.60
CA ALA A 208 -3.14 12.85 -3.01
C ALA A 208 -4.51 13.37 -3.49
N SER A 209 -5.09 12.75 -4.53
CA SER A 209 -6.44 13.10 -4.99
C SER A 209 -7.45 12.96 -3.85
N PRO A 210 -8.33 13.95 -3.61
CA PRO A 210 -9.38 13.84 -2.60
C PRO A 210 -10.28 12.62 -2.80
N GLU A 211 -10.66 12.34 -4.04
CA GLU A 211 -11.50 11.21 -4.40
C GLU A 211 -10.81 9.88 -4.10
N ALA A 212 -9.53 9.74 -4.49
CA ALA A 212 -8.75 8.54 -4.24
C ALA A 212 -8.50 8.33 -2.74
N ALA A 213 -8.11 9.39 -2.03
CA ALA A 213 -7.84 9.33 -0.59
C ALA A 213 -9.08 8.92 0.20
N LEU A 214 -10.24 9.48 -0.15
CA LEU A 214 -11.50 9.16 0.51
C LEU A 214 -12.05 7.80 0.07
N GLY A 215 -12.08 7.53 -1.24
CA GLY A 215 -12.62 6.29 -1.80
C GLY A 215 -11.84 5.07 -1.30
N ALA A 216 -10.51 5.10 -1.36
CA ALA A 216 -9.68 4.01 -0.84
C ALA A 216 -9.89 3.78 0.67
N LEU A 217 -10.00 4.85 1.47
CA LEU A 217 -10.30 4.73 2.90
C LEU A 217 -11.67 4.09 3.12
N LEU A 218 -12.71 4.63 2.47
CA LEU A 218 -14.08 4.20 2.70
C LEU A 218 -14.31 2.75 2.28
N ASP A 219 -13.75 2.34 1.15
CA ASP A 219 -13.92 0.99 0.64
C ASP A 219 -13.12 -0.04 1.42
N SER A 220 -11.81 0.21 1.63
CA SER A 220 -10.95 -0.71 2.39
C SER A 220 -11.35 -0.87 3.86
N THR A 221 -12.19 0.03 4.37
CA THR A 221 -12.73 0.00 5.72
C THR A 221 -14.23 -0.29 5.73
N THR A 222 -14.79 -1.05 4.81
CA THR A 222 -16.14 -1.59 4.92
C THR A 222 -16.12 -2.91 5.69
N GLU A 223 -17.18 -3.21 6.41
CA GLU A 223 -17.33 -4.52 7.08
C GLU A 223 -17.27 -5.66 6.06
N ALA A 224 -17.84 -5.45 4.87
CA ALA A 224 -17.81 -6.41 3.78
C ALA A 224 -16.39 -6.72 3.31
N GLU A 225 -15.53 -5.69 3.15
CA GLU A 225 -14.15 -5.87 2.68
C GLU A 225 -13.27 -6.49 3.77
N VAL A 226 -13.41 -6.05 5.03
CA VAL A 226 -12.68 -6.61 6.17
C VAL A 226 -12.99 -8.11 6.35
N ASN A 227 -14.23 -8.54 6.11
CA ASN A 227 -14.62 -9.94 6.18
C ASN A 227 -14.20 -10.73 4.91
N ARG A 228 -14.12 -10.08 3.75
CA ARG A 228 -13.80 -10.72 2.48
C ARG A 228 -12.30 -11.01 2.32
N LEU A 229 -11.44 -10.14 2.84
CA LEU A 229 -10.00 -10.31 2.68
C LEU A 229 -9.45 -11.61 3.30
N PRO A 230 -9.91 -12.08 4.49
CA PRO A 230 -9.60 -13.40 5.01
C PRO A 230 -9.98 -14.55 4.05
N GLU A 231 -11.13 -14.44 3.37
CA GLU A 231 -11.51 -15.44 2.36
C GLU A 231 -10.56 -15.45 1.15
N VAL A 232 -10.13 -14.26 0.71
CA VAL A 232 -9.13 -14.14 -0.36
C VAL A 232 -7.85 -14.85 0.06
N VAL A 233 -7.33 -14.54 1.25
CA VAL A 233 -6.10 -15.14 1.80
C VAL A 233 -6.21 -16.66 1.91
N SER A 234 -7.34 -17.18 2.37
CA SER A 234 -7.55 -18.64 2.54
C SER A 234 -7.58 -19.42 1.23
N LYS A 235 -7.86 -18.75 0.11
CA LYS A 235 -7.95 -19.36 -1.23
C LYS A 235 -6.67 -19.22 -2.04
N LEU A 236 -5.70 -18.40 -1.58
CA LEU A 236 -4.42 -18.27 -2.26
C LEU A 236 -3.60 -19.56 -2.12
N THR A 237 -3.15 -20.07 -3.26
CA THR A 237 -2.27 -21.24 -3.34
C THR A 237 -0.79 -20.85 -3.38
N GLN A 238 -0.50 -19.62 -3.79
CA GLN A 238 0.84 -19.05 -3.77
C GLN A 238 1.28 -18.76 -2.33
N PRO A 239 2.58 -18.82 -2.02
CA PRO A 239 3.07 -18.46 -0.69
C PRO A 239 2.75 -16.99 -0.34
N VAL A 240 2.24 -16.79 0.86
CA VAL A 240 1.94 -15.46 1.41
C VAL A 240 2.65 -15.29 2.74
N TYR A 241 3.50 -14.27 2.80
CA TYR A 241 4.25 -13.90 4.00
C TYR A 241 3.81 -12.54 4.51
N PHE A 242 3.90 -12.36 5.81
CA PHE A 242 3.54 -11.12 6.50
C PHE A 242 4.72 -10.65 7.33
N ILE A 243 5.15 -9.41 7.11
CA ILE A 243 6.20 -8.76 7.87
C ILE A 243 5.59 -7.60 8.65
N ALA A 244 5.67 -7.63 9.97
CA ALA A 244 5.09 -6.64 10.86
C ALA A 244 6.18 -5.88 11.62
N GLY A 245 6.03 -4.57 11.76
CA GLY A 245 6.81 -3.81 12.74
C GLY A 245 6.26 -4.06 14.14
N ALA A 246 7.10 -4.53 15.08
CA ALA A 246 6.68 -4.89 16.44
C ALA A 246 6.06 -3.72 17.22
N ASN A 247 6.38 -2.48 16.85
CA ASN A 247 5.87 -1.25 17.47
C ASN A 247 4.88 -0.48 16.56
N ASP A 248 4.32 -1.15 15.54
CA ASP A 248 3.32 -0.54 14.68
C ASP A 248 2.02 -0.28 15.44
N LYS A 249 1.63 1.01 15.53
CA LYS A 249 0.42 1.47 16.21
C LYS A 249 -0.75 1.71 15.26
N ILE A 250 -0.52 1.58 13.95
CA ILE A 250 -1.54 1.76 12.90
C ILE A 250 -2.09 0.40 12.51
N MET A 251 -1.20 -0.53 12.20
CA MET A 251 -1.52 -1.91 11.91
C MET A 251 -0.81 -2.81 12.92
N GLU A 252 -1.40 -2.92 14.10
CA GLU A 252 -0.82 -3.69 15.19
C GLU A 252 -0.52 -5.14 14.78
N PRO A 253 0.58 -5.74 15.24
CA PRO A 253 0.98 -7.12 14.90
C PRO A 253 -0.14 -8.15 15.11
N LYS A 254 -1.03 -7.93 16.07
CA LYS A 254 -2.19 -8.81 16.32
C LYS A 254 -3.12 -8.94 15.10
N TYR A 255 -3.34 -7.84 14.36
CA TYR A 255 -4.17 -7.85 13.14
C TYR A 255 -3.44 -8.50 11.97
N VAL A 256 -2.12 -8.30 11.88
CA VAL A 256 -1.28 -8.97 10.88
C VAL A 256 -1.31 -10.48 11.08
N ARG A 257 -1.11 -10.96 12.32
CA ARG A 257 -1.22 -12.39 12.68
C ARG A 257 -2.62 -12.94 12.40
N HIS A 258 -3.65 -12.18 12.73
CA HIS A 258 -5.02 -12.58 12.46
C HIS A 258 -5.26 -12.83 10.97
N LEU A 259 -4.87 -11.91 10.09
CA LEU A 259 -5.02 -12.11 8.65
C LEU A 259 -4.15 -13.27 8.15
N ALA A 260 -2.91 -13.37 8.62
CA ALA A 260 -1.97 -14.44 8.26
C ALA A 260 -2.52 -15.84 8.59
N SER A 261 -3.29 -15.95 9.68
CA SER A 261 -3.83 -17.24 10.17
C SER A 261 -4.81 -17.91 9.20
N PHE A 262 -5.35 -17.18 8.25
CA PHE A 262 -6.22 -17.75 7.22
C PHE A 262 -5.44 -18.42 6.08
N HIS A 263 -4.14 -18.19 5.94
CA HIS A 263 -3.34 -18.79 4.88
C HIS A 263 -2.82 -20.19 5.29
N PRO A 264 -2.79 -21.19 4.37
CA PRO A 264 -2.32 -22.55 4.68
C PRO A 264 -0.89 -22.61 5.26
N LEU A 265 0.00 -21.68 4.90
CA LEU A 265 1.38 -21.63 5.45
C LEU A 265 1.43 -21.27 6.94
N PHE A 266 0.37 -20.74 7.54
CA PHE A 266 0.36 -20.38 8.96
C PHE A 266 0.45 -21.61 9.87
N GLN A 267 -0.24 -22.70 9.55
CA GLN A 267 -0.24 -24.03 10.20
C GLN A 267 -0.24 -24.02 11.75
N GLY A 268 -0.70 -22.94 12.37
CA GLY A 268 -0.73 -22.76 13.80
C GLY A 268 0.60 -22.38 14.47
N CYS A 269 1.67 -22.21 13.69
CA CYS A 269 3.03 -21.92 14.17
C CYS A 269 3.56 -20.56 13.72
N ASP A 270 2.74 -19.67 13.19
CA ASP A 270 3.13 -18.34 12.67
C ASP A 270 4.25 -18.38 11.61
N GLU A 271 4.45 -19.50 10.89
CA GLU A 271 5.59 -19.72 9.99
C GLU A 271 5.69 -18.69 8.86
N ASN A 272 4.56 -18.06 8.49
CA ASN A 272 4.51 -17.01 7.48
C ASN A 272 4.45 -15.59 8.07
N VAL A 273 4.68 -15.41 9.39
CA VAL A 273 4.68 -14.11 10.06
C VAL A 273 6.07 -13.80 10.62
N ILE A 274 6.59 -12.64 10.26
CA ILE A 274 7.91 -12.17 10.70
C ILE A 274 7.72 -10.82 11.39
N GLU A 275 8.27 -10.65 12.59
CA GLU A 275 8.27 -9.36 13.28
C GLU A 275 9.65 -8.70 13.23
N ILE A 276 9.68 -7.42 12.85
CA ILE A 276 10.87 -6.58 12.94
C ILE A 276 10.79 -5.79 14.24
N LEU A 277 11.72 -6.07 15.16
CA LEU A 277 11.81 -5.40 16.46
C LEU A 277 12.11 -3.90 16.29
N ASP A 278 11.63 -3.09 17.22
CA ASP A 278 11.83 -1.62 17.23
C ASP A 278 11.46 -0.93 15.90
N CYS A 279 10.44 -1.43 15.22
CA CYS A 279 9.95 -0.95 13.94
C CYS A 279 8.48 -0.54 14.05
N GLY A 280 8.14 0.60 13.48
CA GLY A 280 6.77 1.11 13.37
C GLY A 280 6.10 0.72 12.05
N HIS A 281 5.19 1.60 11.58
CA HIS A 281 4.38 1.33 10.38
C HIS A 281 5.13 1.45 9.06
N LEU A 282 6.24 2.19 9.00
CA LEU A 282 6.96 2.46 7.76
C LEU A 282 8.29 1.68 7.68
N ALA A 283 8.21 0.34 7.80
CA ALA A 283 9.38 -0.55 7.84
C ALA A 283 10.35 -0.31 6.67
N MET A 284 9.85 0.02 5.47
CA MET A 284 10.64 0.22 4.26
C MET A 284 11.57 1.45 4.31
N VAL A 285 11.32 2.40 5.21
CA VAL A 285 12.19 3.59 5.40
C VAL A 285 12.76 3.67 6.81
N GLU A 286 12.20 2.92 7.74
CA GLU A 286 12.64 2.89 9.14
C GLU A 286 13.74 1.84 9.37
N GLN A 287 13.57 0.66 8.79
CA GLN A 287 14.51 -0.46 8.88
C GLN A 287 14.64 -1.20 7.54
N PRO A 288 15.06 -0.49 6.47
CA PRO A 288 15.16 -1.09 5.13
C PRO A 288 16.07 -2.31 5.08
N ASP A 289 17.20 -2.30 5.80
CA ASP A 289 18.16 -3.41 5.82
C ASP A 289 17.53 -4.68 6.42
N GLN A 290 16.76 -4.54 7.52
CA GLN A 290 16.08 -5.68 8.12
C GLN A 290 14.97 -6.21 7.21
N LEU A 291 14.22 -5.31 6.59
CA LEU A 291 13.18 -5.68 5.66
C LEU A 291 13.75 -6.39 4.41
N GLU A 292 14.87 -5.88 3.86
CA GLU A 292 15.59 -6.52 2.76
C GLU A 292 16.02 -7.95 3.10
N ILE A 293 16.67 -8.14 4.26
CA ILE A 293 17.10 -9.46 4.73
C ILE A 293 15.93 -10.45 4.76
N GLN A 294 14.77 -10.04 5.27
CA GLN A 294 13.60 -10.91 5.33
C GLN A 294 13.02 -11.20 3.94
N ILE A 295 12.93 -10.18 3.07
CA ILE A 295 12.49 -10.37 1.67
C ILE A 295 13.40 -11.36 0.96
N ARG A 296 14.72 -11.19 1.01
CA ARG A 296 15.67 -12.11 0.39
C ARG A 296 15.54 -13.55 0.93
N LYS A 297 15.38 -13.68 2.24
CA LYS A 297 15.22 -14.98 2.88
C LYS A 297 13.96 -15.71 2.40
N ILE A 298 12.86 -14.98 2.24
CA ILE A 298 11.62 -15.51 1.67
C ILE A 298 11.82 -15.94 0.21
N LEU A 299 12.41 -15.06 -0.62
CA LEU A 299 12.61 -15.33 -2.04
C LEU A 299 13.55 -16.53 -2.29
N LEU A 300 14.56 -16.74 -1.43
CA LEU A 300 15.49 -17.87 -1.53
C LEU A 300 14.86 -19.21 -1.11
N SER A 301 13.71 -19.19 -0.43
CA SER A 301 13.00 -20.41 -0.03
C SER A 301 12.01 -20.92 -1.07
N HIS A 302 11.84 -20.20 -2.17
CA HIS A 302 10.92 -20.49 -3.27
C HIS A 302 11.59 -20.37 -4.64
#